data_0dc89a0ef7e6ab5615196fb82f7fd6be
#
_entry.id   0dc89a0ef7e6ab5615196fb82f7fd6be
#
_cell.length_a   1.000
_cell.length_b   1.000
_cell.length_c   1.000
_cell.angle_alpha   90.00
_cell.angle_beta   90.00
_cell.angle_gamma   90.00
#
_symmetry.space_group_name_H-M   'P 1'
#
loop_
_entity.id
_entity.type
_entity.pdbx_description
1 polymer ?
#
loop_
_entity_poly.entity_id
_entity_poly.type
_entity_poly.pdbx_seq_one_letter_code
_entity_poly.pdbx_strand_id
1 'polypeptide(L)'
;MPPLVVAISGSPRSPSRSKLLAEITLATLERLGCETRLIDLAKLPADALLARVQLPQVDEAISAVGEAQMVIAATPTYRALYTGLLKCFFDLMPTGHLAGKLCIPIQTGASPIHFLALEYGLRPLFTSLDGVSLAGVYATDGEFADGEPSAELVGRVESLVASTLKLAPTLE
;
A
#
# COMPACT_ATOMS: atom_id res chain seq x y z
N MET A 1 8.40 1.12 21.40
CA MET A 1 7.23 0.31 20.97
C MET A 1 7.55 -0.29 19.61
N PRO A 2 6.97 -1.44 19.21
CA PRO A 2 7.18 -1.95 17.86
C PRO A 2 6.71 -0.92 16.83
N PRO A 3 7.41 -0.78 15.68
CA PRO A 3 6.97 0.15 14.64
C PRO A 3 5.64 -0.29 14.05
N LEU A 4 4.71 0.67 13.92
CA LEU A 4 3.41 0.42 13.27
C LEU A 4 3.56 0.54 11.75
N VAL A 5 3.11 -0.49 11.05
CA VAL A 5 3.02 -0.52 9.59
C VAL A 5 1.57 -0.60 9.15
N VAL A 6 1.15 0.34 8.33
CA VAL A 6 -0.22 0.35 7.78
C VAL A 6 -0.17 0.03 6.29
N ALA A 7 -0.90 -1.00 5.87
CA ALA A 7 -1.13 -1.27 4.45
C ALA A 7 -2.52 -0.82 4.03
N ILE A 8 -2.60 -0.16 2.88
CA ILE A 8 -3.82 0.35 2.27
C ILE A 8 -4.09 -0.46 1.01
N SER A 9 -5.19 -1.22 1.00
CA SER A 9 -5.65 -1.94 -0.20
C SER A 9 -6.61 -1.07 -1.00
N GLY A 10 -6.17 -0.64 -2.18
CA GLY A 10 -6.95 0.18 -3.12
C GLY A 10 -7.74 -0.64 -4.15
N SER A 11 -7.86 -1.96 -3.99
CA SER A 11 -8.67 -2.78 -4.90
C SER A 11 -10.15 -2.70 -4.56
N PRO A 12 -11.03 -2.38 -5.52
CA PRO A 12 -12.49 -2.44 -5.30
C PRO A 12 -13.06 -3.86 -5.37
N ARG A 13 -12.24 -4.88 -5.68
CA ARG A 13 -12.66 -6.26 -5.90
C ARG A 13 -12.11 -7.20 -4.85
N SER A 14 -12.86 -8.27 -4.58
CA SER A 14 -12.42 -9.43 -3.80
C SER A 14 -12.76 -10.70 -4.59
N PRO A 15 -11.83 -11.65 -4.78
CA PRO A 15 -10.42 -11.61 -4.33
C PRO A 15 -9.58 -10.57 -5.08
N SER A 16 -8.46 -10.15 -4.47
CA SER A 16 -7.55 -9.17 -5.05
C SER A 16 -6.08 -9.57 -4.87
N ARG A 17 -5.36 -9.68 -5.98
CA ARG A 17 -3.92 -10.01 -6.00
C ARG A 17 -3.07 -8.95 -5.30
N SER A 18 -3.36 -7.67 -5.52
CA SER A 18 -2.62 -6.59 -4.85
C SER A 18 -2.86 -6.57 -3.34
N LYS A 19 -4.09 -6.87 -2.89
CA LYS A 19 -4.40 -7.02 -1.47
C LYS A 19 -3.65 -8.22 -0.87
N LEU A 20 -3.64 -9.37 -1.56
CA LEU A 20 -2.91 -10.55 -1.12
C LEU A 20 -1.42 -10.25 -0.94
N LEU A 21 -0.78 -9.51 -1.86
CA LEU A 21 0.61 -9.10 -1.70
C LEU A 21 0.81 -8.16 -0.50
N ALA A 22 -0.13 -7.25 -0.23
CA ALA A 22 -0.09 -6.43 0.97
C ALA A 22 -0.19 -7.29 2.25
N GLU A 23 -1.07 -8.27 2.28
CA GLU A 23 -1.24 -9.20 3.40
C GLU A 23 0.03 -10.04 3.65
N ILE A 24 0.67 -10.55 2.59
CA ILE A 24 1.96 -11.25 2.67
C ILE A 24 3.06 -10.33 3.20
N THR A 25 3.08 -9.08 2.75
CA THR A 25 4.06 -8.09 3.21
C THR A 25 3.87 -7.79 4.70
N LEU A 26 2.63 -7.58 5.15
CA LEU A 26 2.33 -7.38 6.56
C LEU A 26 2.70 -8.59 7.41
N ALA A 27 2.33 -9.81 6.99
CA ALA A 27 2.69 -11.04 7.71
C ALA A 27 4.21 -11.24 7.83
N THR A 28 4.97 -10.80 6.81
CA THR A 28 6.44 -10.83 6.87
C THR A 28 6.97 -9.81 7.88
N LEU A 29 6.40 -8.60 7.93
CA LEU A 29 6.77 -7.56 8.89
C LEU A 29 6.40 -7.94 10.33
N GLU A 30 5.25 -8.59 10.55
CA GLU A 30 4.85 -9.12 11.87
C GLU A 30 5.86 -10.14 12.40
N ARG A 31 6.31 -11.06 11.55
CA ARG A 31 7.35 -12.04 11.92
C ARG A 31 8.67 -11.36 12.32
N LEU A 32 8.90 -10.14 11.86
CA LEU A 32 10.07 -9.31 12.17
C LEU A 32 9.85 -8.31 13.31
N GLY A 33 8.69 -8.42 14.01
CA GLY A 33 8.41 -7.67 15.23
C GLY A 33 7.70 -6.33 15.02
N CYS A 34 7.17 -6.05 13.82
CA CYS A 34 6.34 -4.87 13.60
C CYS A 34 4.89 -5.09 14.05
N GLU A 35 4.23 -4.04 14.50
CA GLU A 35 2.77 -4.00 14.59
C GLU A 35 2.20 -3.69 13.21
N THR A 36 1.13 -4.38 12.79
CA THR A 36 0.60 -4.21 11.44
C THR A 36 -0.90 -3.96 11.42
N ARG A 37 -1.36 -3.19 10.43
CA ARG A 37 -2.78 -2.93 10.21
C ARG A 37 -3.08 -2.89 8.71
N LEU A 38 -4.14 -3.59 8.28
CA LEU A 38 -4.65 -3.51 6.91
C LEU A 38 -5.90 -2.62 6.87
N ILE A 39 -5.87 -1.61 6.01
CA ILE A 39 -7.03 -0.79 5.64
C ILE A 39 -7.53 -1.27 4.28
N ASP A 40 -8.68 -1.91 4.26
CA ASP A 40 -9.34 -2.36 3.02
C ASP A 40 -10.35 -1.30 2.57
N LEU A 41 -9.99 -0.48 1.59
CA LEU A 41 -10.83 0.62 1.12
C LEU A 41 -12.15 0.16 0.51
N ALA A 42 -12.24 -1.08 0.01
CA ALA A 42 -13.50 -1.63 -0.50
C ALA A 42 -14.56 -1.83 0.58
N LYS A 43 -14.15 -1.82 1.86
CA LYS A 43 -15.07 -1.94 3.01
C LYS A 43 -15.48 -0.60 3.60
N LEU A 44 -14.88 0.51 3.15
CA LEU A 44 -15.22 1.84 3.62
C LEU A 44 -16.41 2.41 2.82
N PRO A 45 -17.26 3.25 3.45
CA PRO A 45 -18.39 3.86 2.78
C PRO A 45 -17.96 4.76 1.61
N ALA A 46 -18.49 4.49 0.42
CA ALA A 46 -18.10 5.21 -0.81
C ALA A 46 -18.37 6.71 -0.74
N ASP A 47 -19.49 7.12 -0.16
CA ASP A 47 -19.82 8.55 -0.05
C ASP A 47 -18.84 9.30 0.86
N ALA A 48 -18.30 8.63 1.90
CA ALA A 48 -17.27 9.22 2.75
C ALA A 48 -15.92 9.31 2.02
N LEU A 49 -15.56 8.28 1.24
CA LEU A 49 -14.35 8.32 0.39
C LEU A 49 -14.42 9.39 -0.70
N LEU A 50 -15.63 9.74 -1.16
CA LEU A 50 -15.88 10.83 -2.11
C LEU A 50 -16.07 12.21 -1.44
N ALA A 51 -15.79 12.34 -0.15
CA ALA A 51 -15.95 13.56 0.65
C ALA A 51 -17.39 14.14 0.65
N ARG A 52 -18.41 13.31 0.38
CA ARG A 52 -19.82 13.74 0.40
C ARG A 52 -20.40 13.74 1.81
N VAL A 53 -19.91 12.87 2.66
CA VAL A 53 -20.25 12.78 4.08
C VAL A 53 -18.97 12.51 4.87
N GLN A 54 -18.93 12.95 6.12
CA GLN A 54 -17.86 12.61 7.05
C GLN A 54 -18.33 11.45 7.92
N LEU A 55 -17.52 10.39 8.00
CA LEU A 55 -17.83 9.21 8.81
C LEU A 55 -16.61 8.75 9.60
N PRO A 56 -16.78 8.38 10.87
CA PRO A 56 -15.68 8.00 11.77
C PRO A 56 -14.75 6.91 11.21
N GLN A 57 -15.30 5.94 10.46
CA GLN A 57 -14.51 4.84 9.89
C GLN A 57 -13.40 5.32 8.94
N VAL A 58 -13.65 6.41 8.19
CA VAL A 58 -12.65 7.00 7.28
C VAL A 58 -11.67 7.85 8.08
N ASP A 59 -12.15 8.63 9.04
CA ASP A 59 -11.31 9.44 9.92
C ASP A 59 -10.34 8.56 10.74
N GLU A 60 -10.82 7.44 11.28
CA GLU A 60 -9.99 6.43 11.97
C GLU A 60 -8.94 5.77 11.06
N ALA A 61 -9.31 5.52 9.79
CA ALA A 61 -8.38 4.97 8.82
C ALA A 61 -7.27 5.98 8.48
N ILE A 62 -7.62 7.26 8.31
CA ILE A 62 -6.64 8.34 8.08
C ILE A 62 -5.74 8.52 9.31
N SER A 63 -6.30 8.54 10.52
CA SER A 63 -5.53 8.63 11.77
C SER A 63 -4.51 7.51 11.89
N ALA A 64 -4.91 6.26 11.59
CA ALA A 64 -4.00 5.11 11.62
C ALA A 64 -2.83 5.26 10.64
N VAL A 65 -3.05 5.85 9.45
CA VAL A 65 -1.97 6.19 8.51
C VAL A 65 -1.06 7.25 9.12
N GLY A 66 -1.63 8.26 9.80
CA GLY A 66 -0.88 9.30 10.49
C GLY A 66 0.02 8.78 11.63
N GLU A 67 -0.39 7.73 12.32
CA GLU A 67 0.35 7.10 13.42
C GLU A 67 1.45 6.13 12.95
N ALA A 68 1.36 5.64 11.70
CA ALA A 68 2.29 4.67 11.16
C ALA A 68 3.68 5.26 10.90
N GLN A 69 4.73 4.45 11.08
CA GLN A 69 6.09 4.74 10.64
C GLN A 69 6.32 4.31 9.19
N MET A 70 5.58 3.31 8.74
CA MET A 70 5.65 2.80 7.37
C MET A 70 4.26 2.64 6.77
N VAL A 71 4.11 3.02 5.51
CA VAL A 71 2.85 2.93 4.77
C VAL A 71 3.05 2.13 3.49
N ILE A 72 2.21 1.14 3.29
CA ILE A 72 2.17 0.33 2.07
C ILE A 72 0.90 0.70 1.30
N ALA A 73 1.02 1.11 0.05
CA ALA A 73 -0.15 1.28 -0.83
C ALA A 73 -0.16 0.17 -1.87
N ALA A 74 -1.19 -0.67 -1.83
CA ALA A 74 -1.35 -1.81 -2.73
C ALA A 74 -2.57 -1.63 -3.63
N THR A 75 -2.40 -1.71 -4.96
CA THR A 75 -3.45 -1.42 -5.93
C THR A 75 -3.30 -2.25 -7.21
N PRO A 76 -4.39 -2.65 -7.86
CA PRO A 76 -4.31 -3.11 -9.24
C PRO A 76 -4.11 -1.92 -10.19
N THR A 77 -3.58 -2.19 -11.39
CA THR A 77 -3.49 -1.20 -12.46
C THR A 77 -4.83 -1.12 -13.20
N TYR A 78 -5.50 0.01 -13.10
CA TYR A 78 -6.70 0.34 -13.88
C TYR A 78 -6.43 1.54 -14.77
N ARG A 79 -6.59 1.34 -16.10
CA ARG A 79 -6.37 2.41 -17.07
C ARG A 79 -5.02 3.12 -16.89
N ALA A 80 -3.95 2.32 -16.89
CA ALA A 80 -2.56 2.76 -16.82
C ALA A 80 -2.11 3.38 -15.48
N LEU A 81 -2.94 3.34 -14.43
CA LEU A 81 -2.62 3.96 -13.15
C LEU A 81 -3.16 3.11 -11.97
N TYR A 82 -2.96 3.56 -10.75
CA TYR A 82 -3.66 3.05 -9.56
C TYR A 82 -5.18 3.31 -9.66
N THR A 83 -5.96 2.66 -8.80
CA THR A 83 -7.42 2.80 -8.83
C THR A 83 -7.89 4.17 -8.36
N GLY A 84 -9.04 4.62 -8.88
CA GLY A 84 -9.72 5.81 -8.35
C GLY A 84 -10.08 5.68 -6.87
N LEU A 85 -10.39 4.45 -6.41
CA LEU A 85 -10.67 4.18 -4.99
C LEU A 85 -9.48 4.56 -4.09
N LEU A 86 -8.26 4.17 -4.48
CA LEU A 86 -7.05 4.56 -3.76
C LEU A 86 -6.88 6.08 -3.77
N LYS A 87 -7.07 6.71 -4.94
CA LYS A 87 -6.95 8.17 -5.07
C LYS A 87 -7.91 8.90 -4.17
N CYS A 88 -9.19 8.52 -4.13
CA CYS A 88 -10.19 9.14 -3.25
C CYS A 88 -9.74 9.13 -1.78
N PHE A 89 -9.18 8.03 -1.29
CA PHE A 89 -8.70 7.95 0.08
C PHE A 89 -7.49 8.86 0.34
N PHE A 90 -6.52 8.89 -0.59
CA PHE A 90 -5.34 9.76 -0.47
C PHE A 90 -5.71 11.25 -0.56
N ASP A 91 -6.76 11.62 -1.31
CA ASP A 91 -7.24 13.01 -1.41
C ASP A 91 -7.86 13.54 -0.11
N LEU A 92 -8.25 12.65 0.81
CA LEU A 92 -8.77 13.02 2.13
C LEU A 92 -7.67 13.29 3.15
N MET A 93 -6.43 12.90 2.86
CA MET A 93 -5.32 13.11 3.79
C MET A 93 -4.88 14.57 3.81
N PRO A 94 -4.58 15.15 4.98
CA PRO A 94 -4.05 16.50 5.06
C PRO A 94 -2.63 16.58 4.44
N THR A 95 -2.24 17.79 4.05
CA THR A 95 -0.89 18.06 3.53
C THR A 95 0.18 17.58 4.52
N GLY A 96 1.22 16.94 4.02
CA GLY A 96 2.32 16.43 4.84
C GLY A 96 1.98 15.19 5.68
N HIS A 97 0.83 14.54 5.43
CA HIS A 97 0.37 13.40 6.25
C HIS A 97 1.33 12.21 6.26
N LEU A 98 2.16 12.08 5.24
CA LEU A 98 3.18 11.04 5.15
C LEU A 98 4.60 11.55 5.47
N ALA A 99 4.75 12.77 6.00
CA ALA A 99 6.05 13.33 6.30
C ALA A 99 6.87 12.41 7.22
N GLY A 100 8.10 12.08 6.79
CA GLY A 100 9.01 11.19 7.51
C GLY A 100 8.66 9.70 7.47
N LYS A 101 7.54 9.29 6.85
CA LYS A 101 7.14 7.89 6.76
C LYS A 101 7.77 7.19 5.55
N LEU A 102 8.18 5.94 5.76
CA LEU A 102 8.65 5.09 4.67
C LEU A 102 7.45 4.54 3.88
N CYS A 103 7.43 4.74 2.57
CA CYS A 103 6.29 4.39 1.74
C CYS A 103 6.67 3.33 0.70
N ILE A 104 5.99 2.18 0.73
CA ILE A 104 6.22 1.04 -0.17
C ILE A 104 5.06 0.94 -1.16
N PRO A 105 5.31 1.14 -2.47
CA PRO A 105 4.30 0.90 -3.49
C PRO A 105 4.22 -0.58 -3.87
N ILE A 106 3.02 -1.15 -3.91
CA ILE A 106 2.73 -2.48 -4.45
C ILE A 106 1.67 -2.33 -5.54
N GLN A 107 1.97 -2.80 -6.73
CA GLN A 107 1.02 -2.71 -7.84
C GLN A 107 0.97 -3.99 -8.66
N THR A 108 -0.23 -4.38 -9.10
CA THR A 108 -0.43 -5.54 -9.96
C THR A 108 -1.07 -5.13 -11.28
N GLY A 109 -0.79 -5.87 -12.35
CA GLY A 109 -1.40 -5.61 -13.66
C GLY A 109 -1.13 -6.71 -14.67
N ALA A 110 -1.84 -6.65 -15.80
CA ALA A 110 -1.81 -7.71 -16.81
C ALA A 110 -0.51 -7.77 -17.64
N SER A 111 0.26 -6.66 -17.70
CA SER A 111 1.42 -6.56 -18.56
C SER A 111 2.62 -5.99 -17.82
N PRO A 112 3.85 -6.49 -18.10
CA PRO A 112 5.07 -5.94 -17.50
C PRO A 112 5.28 -4.45 -17.77
N ILE A 113 4.84 -3.93 -18.91
CA ILE A 113 4.99 -2.51 -19.26
C ILE A 113 4.18 -1.59 -18.30
N HIS A 114 3.18 -2.11 -17.64
CA HIS A 114 2.39 -1.34 -16.67
C HIS A 114 3.15 -1.05 -15.37
N PHE A 115 4.38 -1.56 -15.19
CA PHE A 115 5.19 -1.21 -14.03
C PHE A 115 5.46 0.30 -13.94
N LEU A 116 5.41 1.00 -15.07
CA LEU A 116 5.50 2.45 -15.12
C LEU A 116 4.40 3.15 -14.31
N ALA A 117 3.24 2.52 -14.12
CA ALA A 117 2.18 3.05 -13.27
C ALA A 117 2.61 3.15 -11.78
N LEU A 118 3.49 2.25 -11.33
CA LEU A 118 4.10 2.35 -10.00
C LEU A 118 5.04 3.55 -9.94
N GLU A 119 5.91 3.72 -10.93
CA GLU A 119 6.94 4.76 -10.97
C GLU A 119 6.35 6.17 -11.15
N TYR A 120 5.41 6.32 -12.08
CA TYR A 120 4.81 7.61 -12.45
C TYR A 120 3.47 7.90 -11.76
N GLY A 121 2.95 6.95 -10.98
CA GLY A 121 1.70 7.08 -10.23
C GLY A 121 1.90 7.05 -8.72
N LEU A 122 2.21 5.87 -8.16
CA LEU A 122 2.28 5.69 -6.70
C LEU A 122 3.42 6.48 -6.05
N ARG A 123 4.61 6.56 -6.68
CA ARG A 123 5.72 7.33 -6.10
C ARG A 123 5.41 8.82 -6.01
N PRO A 124 4.93 9.51 -7.08
CA PRO A 124 4.50 10.90 -6.96
C PRO A 124 3.36 11.10 -5.97
N LEU A 125 2.43 10.14 -5.84
CA LEU A 125 1.36 10.20 -4.86
C LEU A 125 1.89 10.26 -3.42
N PHE A 126 2.86 9.41 -3.07
CA PHE A 126 3.52 9.48 -1.76
C PHE A 126 4.27 10.79 -1.55
N THR A 127 5.05 11.21 -2.57
CA THR A 127 5.84 12.45 -2.49
C THR A 127 4.96 13.68 -2.34
N SER A 128 3.74 13.69 -2.90
CA SER A 128 2.80 14.79 -2.76
C SER A 128 2.30 15.01 -1.33
N LEU A 129 2.49 14.01 -0.45
CA LEU A 129 2.18 14.05 0.97
C LEU A 129 3.44 14.00 1.85
N ASP A 130 4.60 14.34 1.28
CA ASP A 130 5.93 14.35 1.93
C ASP A 130 6.44 12.96 2.38
N GLY A 131 5.89 11.88 1.82
CA GLY A 131 6.33 10.51 2.09
C GLY A 131 7.66 10.15 1.41
N VAL A 132 8.48 9.35 2.08
CA VAL A 132 9.74 8.82 1.53
C VAL A 132 9.44 7.55 0.74
N SER A 133 9.33 7.67 -0.59
CA SER A 133 9.03 6.53 -1.46
C SER A 133 10.23 5.59 -1.59
N LEU A 134 10.05 4.33 -1.20
CA LEU A 134 11.04 3.26 -1.31
C LEU A 134 10.87 2.45 -2.59
N ALA A 135 11.75 1.47 -2.79
CA ALA A 135 11.52 0.43 -3.77
C ALA A 135 10.15 -0.23 -3.57
N GLY A 136 9.56 -0.73 -4.64
CA GLY A 136 8.25 -1.37 -4.59
C GLY A 136 8.22 -2.71 -5.32
N VAL A 137 7.05 -3.35 -5.32
CA VAL A 137 6.79 -4.57 -6.07
C VAL A 137 5.73 -4.28 -7.12
N TYR A 138 6.08 -4.54 -8.38
CA TYR A 138 5.13 -4.70 -9.45
C TYR A 138 5.02 -6.20 -9.78
N ALA A 139 3.79 -6.73 -9.82
CA ALA A 139 3.54 -8.11 -10.19
C ALA A 139 2.56 -8.21 -11.35
N THR A 140 2.86 -9.10 -12.29
CA THR A 140 1.98 -9.40 -13.42
C THR A 140 0.98 -10.50 -13.08
N ASP A 141 -0.11 -10.57 -13.84
CA ASP A 141 -1.12 -11.63 -13.68
C ASP A 141 -0.51 -13.03 -13.84
N GLY A 142 0.51 -13.19 -14.69
CA GLY A 142 1.19 -14.47 -14.93
C GLY A 142 2.05 -14.97 -13.75
N GLU A 143 2.29 -14.15 -12.74
CA GLU A 143 3.02 -14.53 -11.53
C GLU A 143 2.10 -15.12 -10.44
N PHE A 144 0.81 -15.32 -10.77
CA PHE A 144 -0.17 -15.96 -9.91
C PHE A 144 -0.76 -17.21 -10.59
N ALA A 145 -0.84 -18.31 -9.84
CA ALA A 145 -1.50 -19.53 -10.25
C ALA A 145 -2.59 -19.88 -9.22
N ASP A 146 -3.79 -20.16 -9.67
CA ASP A 146 -4.96 -20.46 -8.81
C ASP A 146 -5.22 -19.41 -7.71
N GLY A 147 -4.85 -18.14 -7.98
CA GLY A 147 -5.00 -17.02 -7.05
C GLY A 147 -3.80 -16.81 -6.11
N GLU A 148 -2.85 -17.75 -6.07
CA GLU A 148 -1.67 -17.70 -5.22
C GLU A 148 -0.44 -17.15 -5.97
N PRO A 149 0.41 -16.32 -5.32
CA PRO A 149 1.63 -15.81 -5.93
C PRO A 149 2.69 -16.91 -6.06
N SER A 150 3.53 -16.82 -7.09
CA SER A 150 4.69 -17.69 -7.24
C SER A 150 5.68 -17.53 -6.09
N ALA A 151 6.47 -18.58 -5.81
CA ALA A 151 7.53 -18.51 -4.80
C ALA A 151 8.56 -17.41 -5.09
N GLU A 152 8.83 -17.12 -6.37
CA GLU A 152 9.72 -16.03 -6.79
C GLU A 152 9.14 -14.66 -6.40
N LEU A 153 7.84 -14.45 -6.63
CA LEU A 153 7.16 -13.20 -6.26
C LEU A 153 7.16 -13.01 -4.74
N VAL A 154 6.90 -14.06 -3.96
CA VAL A 154 6.99 -14.03 -2.50
C VAL A 154 8.41 -13.67 -2.06
N GLY A 155 9.43 -14.28 -2.64
CA GLY A 155 10.84 -13.98 -2.36
C GLY A 155 11.21 -12.52 -2.66
N ARG A 156 10.64 -11.91 -3.71
CA ARG A 156 10.83 -10.47 -4.00
C ARG A 156 10.21 -9.59 -2.90
N VAL A 157 9.03 -9.95 -2.41
CA VAL A 157 8.37 -9.23 -1.30
C VAL A 157 9.23 -9.34 -0.03
N GLU A 158 9.68 -10.54 0.32
CA GLU A 158 10.52 -10.76 1.51
C GLU A 158 11.86 -10.00 1.42
N SER A 159 12.49 -10.00 0.25
CA SER A 159 13.72 -9.25 -0.02
C SER A 159 13.51 -7.73 0.10
N LEU A 160 12.37 -7.22 -0.39
CA LEU A 160 12.00 -5.82 -0.24
C LEU A 160 11.83 -5.46 1.24
N VAL A 161 11.12 -6.26 2.02
CA VAL A 161 10.93 -6.04 3.46
C VAL A 161 12.27 -6.03 4.19
N ALA A 162 13.12 -7.02 3.92
CA ALA A 162 14.43 -7.12 4.55
C ALA A 162 15.34 -5.91 4.24
N SER A 163 15.29 -5.40 3.00
CA SER A 163 16.06 -4.21 2.61
C SER A 163 15.49 -2.93 3.23
N THR A 164 14.16 -2.82 3.33
CA THR A 164 13.47 -1.68 3.93
C THR A 164 13.81 -1.54 5.41
N LEU A 165 13.78 -2.63 6.17
CA LEU A 165 14.12 -2.60 7.60
C LEU A 165 15.58 -2.23 7.87
N LYS A 166 16.51 -2.50 6.94
CA LYS A 166 17.90 -2.03 7.05
C LYS A 166 18.03 -0.52 6.86
N LEU A 167 17.11 0.10 6.13
CA LEU A 167 17.05 1.56 5.94
C LEU A 167 16.32 2.27 7.08
N ALA A 168 15.67 1.52 7.95
CA ALA A 168 14.88 2.01 9.07
C ALA A 168 15.60 1.95 10.45
N PRO A 169 16.94 2.15 10.58
CA PRO A 169 17.60 2.16 11.89
C PRO A 169 17.22 3.37 12.77
N THR A 170 16.29 4.20 12.32
CA THR A 170 15.86 5.45 12.97
C THR A 170 14.35 5.49 13.24
N LEU A 171 13.70 4.36 13.32
CA LEU A 171 12.30 4.28 13.81
C LEU A 171 12.26 4.15 15.35
N GLU A 172 13.33 4.64 16.06
CA GLU A 172 13.35 4.82 17.52
C GLU A 172 12.67 6.10 17.96
#